data_29a21de8d06cf9e27d826212a5ee1ae1
#
_entry.id   29a21de8d06cf9e27d826212a5ee1ae1
#
_cell.length_a   1.000
_cell.length_b   1.000
_cell.length_c   1.000
_cell.angle_alpha   90.00
_cell.angle_beta   90.00
_cell.angle_gamma   90.00
#
_symmetry.space_group_name_H-M   'P 1'
#
loop_
_entity.id
_entity.type
_entity.pdbx_description
1 polymer ?
#
loop_
_entity_poly.entity_id
_entity_poly.type
_entity_poly.pdbx_seq_one_letter_code
_entity_poly.pdbx_strand_id
1 'polypeptide(L)'
;MRPFLLHIICIVMLFSSCNWVNDDLSDCPTGTWLKISYTYNILDVDAAYSQVGDITIFAFDKNNKYVDRLDVDSIALHQGYCMVRVPFPEGSYHLLLWGGASDRQYRFPYLKTGQTERKSLLLSLICNSEKQMNGKLNGLFYGSLENITISNDYQVLD
;
A
#
# COMPACT_ATOMS: atom_id res chain seq x y z
N MET A 1 17.45 65.12 7.68
CA MET A 1 17.82 64.02 6.80
C MET A 1 17.88 62.66 7.52
N ARG A 2 18.17 62.54 8.80
CA ARG A 2 18.23 61.31 9.57
C ARG A 2 16.89 60.55 9.77
N PRO A 3 15.73 61.22 10.04
CA PRO A 3 14.49 60.45 10.26
C PRO A 3 13.93 59.81 8.98
N PHE A 4 14.16 60.39 7.83
CA PHE A 4 13.67 59.89 6.54
C PHE A 4 14.35 58.59 6.12
N LEU A 5 15.63 58.46 6.40
CA LEU A 5 16.41 57.24 6.12
C LEU A 5 15.93 56.04 6.98
N LEU A 6 15.55 56.34 8.23
CA LEU A 6 15.06 55.32 9.18
C LEU A 6 13.70 54.75 8.74
N HIS A 7 12.82 55.58 8.19
CA HIS A 7 11.54 55.12 7.64
C HIS A 7 11.68 54.23 6.41
N ILE A 8 12.63 54.56 5.52
CA ILE A 8 12.91 53.74 4.34
C ILE A 8 13.45 52.37 4.74
N ILE A 9 14.33 52.29 5.73
CA ILE A 9 14.87 51.01 6.24
C ILE A 9 13.76 50.15 6.87
N CYS A 10 12.84 50.75 7.65
CA CYS A 10 11.69 50.01 8.20
C CYS A 10 10.76 49.46 7.11
N ILE A 11 10.51 50.20 6.05
CA ILE A 11 9.66 49.76 4.93
C ILE A 11 10.33 48.59 4.17
N VAL A 12 11.62 48.66 3.93
CA VAL A 12 12.36 47.56 3.26
C VAL A 12 12.38 46.29 4.10
N MET A 13 12.46 46.41 5.43
CA MET A 13 12.39 45.23 6.33
C MET A 13 11.01 44.56 6.35
N LEU A 14 9.93 45.27 6.05
CA LEU A 14 8.58 44.72 5.98
C LEU A 14 8.32 43.91 4.70
N PHE A 15 9.08 44.16 3.63
CA PHE A 15 8.97 43.39 2.37
C PHE A 15 9.86 42.14 2.32
N SER A 16 10.80 41.95 3.24
CA SER A 16 11.65 40.77 3.29
C SER A 16 11.05 39.59 4.07
N SER A 17 9.86 39.78 4.66
CA SER A 17 9.21 38.77 5.49
C SER A 17 8.37 37.74 4.71
N CYS A 18 8.22 37.86 3.38
CA CYS A 18 7.32 37.00 2.60
C CYS A 18 7.94 35.72 2.05
N ASN A 19 9.23 35.46 2.27
CA ASN A 19 9.86 34.25 1.75
C ASN A 19 10.02 33.08 2.77
N TRP A 20 9.46 33.24 3.97
CA TRP A 20 9.64 32.22 5.01
C TRP A 20 8.44 31.25 5.19
N VAL A 21 7.45 31.34 4.32
CA VAL A 21 6.27 30.45 4.32
C VAL A 21 6.14 29.73 2.97
N ASN A 22 7.24 29.48 2.29
CA ASN A 22 7.28 28.42 1.30
C ASN A 22 7.73 27.15 2.04
N ASP A 23 6.83 26.58 2.83
CA ASP A 23 6.91 25.16 3.11
C ASP A 23 6.90 24.47 1.75
N ASP A 24 8.01 23.85 1.41
CA ASP A 24 8.13 23.04 0.21
C ASP A 24 7.16 21.87 0.35
N LEU A 25 5.95 22.05 -0.17
CA LEU A 25 4.88 21.04 -0.16
C LEU A 25 5.20 19.86 -1.09
N SER A 26 6.39 19.86 -1.72
CA SER A 26 6.84 18.75 -2.58
C SER A 26 6.98 17.43 -1.83
N ASP A 27 7.21 17.46 -0.52
CA ASP A 27 7.32 16.27 0.34
C ASP A 27 5.98 15.80 0.94
N CYS A 28 4.87 16.48 0.65
CA CYS A 28 3.57 15.98 1.11
C CYS A 28 3.23 14.67 0.42
N PRO A 29 2.93 13.60 1.17
CA PRO A 29 2.52 12.35 0.57
C PRO A 29 1.26 12.56 -0.26
N THR A 30 1.29 12.12 -1.52
CA THR A 30 0.15 12.19 -2.44
C THR A 30 -0.34 10.81 -2.80
N GLY A 31 -1.59 10.72 -3.25
CA GLY A 31 -2.19 9.47 -3.72
C GLY A 31 -2.76 8.61 -2.60
N THR A 32 -3.26 7.46 -2.99
CA THR A 32 -3.93 6.51 -2.09
C THR A 32 -2.91 5.61 -1.40
N TRP A 33 -3.02 5.54 -0.08
CA TRP A 33 -2.21 4.67 0.77
C TRP A 33 -3.09 3.61 1.42
N LEU A 34 -2.62 2.39 1.46
CA LEU A 34 -3.26 1.28 2.15
C LEU A 34 -2.52 1.02 3.45
N LYS A 35 -3.24 1.10 4.57
CA LYS A 35 -2.75 0.67 5.88
C LYS A 35 -3.13 -0.78 6.08
N ILE A 36 -2.14 -1.65 6.13
CA ILE A 36 -2.32 -3.08 6.33
C ILE A 36 -1.93 -3.39 7.77
N SER A 37 -2.87 -3.87 8.57
CA SER A 37 -2.65 -4.26 9.95
C SER A 37 -2.99 -5.74 10.17
N TYR A 38 -2.22 -6.40 11.03
CA TYR A 38 -2.49 -7.76 11.45
C TYR A 38 -3.04 -7.76 12.87
N THR A 39 -4.36 -7.71 12.99
CA THR A 39 -5.03 -7.55 14.29
C THR A 39 -5.33 -8.87 15.00
N TYR A 40 -5.16 -10.01 14.32
CA TYR A 40 -5.48 -11.34 14.85
C TYR A 40 -4.28 -12.01 15.51
N ASN A 41 -3.63 -11.29 16.41
CA ASN A 41 -2.45 -11.84 17.09
C ASN A 41 -2.65 -11.85 18.62
N ILE A 42 -2.68 -13.06 19.19
CA ILE A 42 -2.80 -13.28 20.63
C ILE A 42 -1.42 -13.17 21.34
N LEU A 43 -0.33 -13.22 20.59
CA LEU A 43 1.00 -13.44 21.17
C LEU A 43 1.86 -12.19 21.24
N ASP A 44 1.83 -11.28 20.27
CA ASP A 44 2.60 -10.04 20.28
C ASP A 44 2.19 -9.10 19.13
N VAL A 45 2.36 -7.79 19.33
CA VAL A 45 2.13 -6.76 18.32
C VAL A 45 3.04 -6.93 17.11
N ASP A 46 4.23 -7.53 17.30
CA ASP A 46 5.25 -7.76 16.26
C ASP A 46 5.20 -9.14 15.58
N ALA A 47 4.25 -10.02 15.95
CA ALA A 47 4.19 -11.36 15.35
C ALA A 47 3.80 -11.33 13.86
N ALA A 48 3.20 -10.26 13.38
CA ALA A 48 2.94 -10.06 11.95
C ALA A 48 4.25 -10.10 11.14
N TYR A 49 5.30 -9.44 11.62
CA TYR A 49 6.61 -9.40 10.96
C TYR A 49 7.24 -10.80 10.83
N SER A 50 7.10 -11.64 11.83
CA SER A 50 7.68 -12.99 11.83
C SER A 50 6.85 -14.02 11.06
N GLN A 51 5.57 -13.75 10.82
CA GLN A 51 4.63 -14.70 10.21
C GLN A 51 4.23 -14.35 8.77
N VAL A 52 4.27 -13.07 8.41
CA VAL A 52 3.90 -12.57 7.07
C VAL A 52 5.17 -12.18 6.34
N GLY A 53 5.73 -13.10 5.55
CA GLY A 53 6.98 -12.87 4.82
C GLY A 53 6.82 -11.94 3.61
N ASP A 54 5.66 -11.91 3.00
CA ASP A 54 5.33 -11.17 1.78
C ASP A 54 3.83 -10.86 1.73
N ILE A 55 3.47 -9.78 1.05
CA ILE A 55 2.08 -9.43 0.80
C ILE A 55 1.90 -9.21 -0.69
N THR A 56 0.90 -9.86 -1.28
CA THR A 56 0.49 -9.62 -2.66
C THR A 56 -0.90 -9.01 -2.68
N ILE A 57 -1.05 -7.89 -3.38
CA ILE A 57 -2.31 -7.16 -3.54
C ILE A 57 -2.76 -7.28 -4.98
N PHE A 58 -3.97 -7.76 -5.20
CA PHE A 58 -4.62 -7.83 -6.51
C PHE A 58 -5.73 -6.79 -6.59
N ALA A 59 -5.71 -6.00 -7.66
CA ALA A 59 -6.76 -5.03 -7.96
C ALA A 59 -7.72 -5.56 -9.02
N PHE A 60 -9.02 -5.40 -8.76
CA PHE A 60 -10.10 -5.68 -9.69
C PHE A 60 -10.96 -4.43 -9.84
N ASP A 61 -11.42 -4.16 -11.06
CA ASP A 61 -12.31 -3.04 -11.33
C ASP A 61 -13.73 -3.27 -10.77
N LYS A 62 -14.59 -2.27 -10.88
CA LYS A 62 -16.00 -2.33 -10.48
C LYS A 62 -16.79 -3.47 -11.12
N ASN A 63 -16.31 -4.03 -12.24
CA ASN A 63 -16.90 -5.16 -12.96
C ASN A 63 -16.26 -6.50 -12.57
N ASN A 64 -15.45 -6.52 -11.49
CA ASN A 64 -14.68 -7.67 -11.04
C ASN A 64 -13.68 -8.20 -12.09
N LYS A 65 -13.15 -7.35 -12.97
CA LYS A 65 -12.09 -7.72 -13.91
C LYS A 65 -10.73 -7.34 -13.34
N TYR A 66 -9.78 -8.25 -13.48
CA TYR A 66 -8.40 -8.04 -13.02
C TYR A 66 -7.78 -6.81 -13.71
N VAL A 67 -7.18 -5.96 -12.92
CA VAL A 67 -6.48 -4.75 -13.38
C VAL A 67 -4.98 -4.93 -13.28
N ASP A 68 -4.48 -5.14 -12.06
CA ASP A 68 -3.04 -5.22 -11.81
C ASP A 68 -2.74 -5.91 -10.46
N ARG A 69 -1.45 -6.16 -10.23
CA ARG A 69 -0.91 -6.78 -9.02
C ARG A 69 0.21 -5.90 -8.45
N LEU A 70 0.24 -5.79 -7.13
CA LEU A 70 1.32 -5.18 -6.38
C LEU A 70 1.89 -6.20 -5.39
N ASP A 71 3.18 -6.47 -5.48
CA ASP A 71 3.91 -7.26 -4.50
C ASP A 71 4.61 -6.33 -3.51
N VAL A 72 4.45 -6.60 -2.22
CA VAL A 72 5.00 -5.80 -1.13
C VAL A 72 5.90 -6.70 -0.30
N ASP A 73 7.17 -6.32 -0.20
CA ASP A 73 8.11 -7.01 0.66
C ASP A 73 7.79 -6.76 2.15
N SER A 74 7.98 -7.77 2.97
CA SER A 74 7.64 -7.79 4.40
C SER A 74 8.37 -6.76 5.28
N ILE A 75 9.37 -6.09 4.74
CA ILE A 75 10.25 -5.14 5.46
C ILE A 75 9.47 -3.96 6.05
N ALA A 76 8.28 -3.69 5.57
CA ALA A 76 7.47 -2.53 5.98
C ALA A 76 6.56 -2.78 7.18
N LEU A 77 6.45 -4.03 7.70
CA LEU A 77 5.58 -4.35 8.84
C LEU A 77 6.27 -4.03 10.18
N HIS A 78 6.39 -2.74 10.50
CA HIS A 78 6.83 -2.30 11.81
C HIS A 78 5.64 -1.91 12.69
N GLN A 79 5.68 -2.23 13.97
CA GLN A 79 4.63 -1.85 14.95
C GLN A 79 3.22 -2.38 14.64
N GLY A 80 3.12 -3.55 13.97
CA GLY A 80 1.83 -4.21 13.70
C GLY A 80 1.07 -3.69 12.48
N TYR A 81 1.61 -2.74 11.72
CA TYR A 81 1.04 -2.31 10.44
C TYR A 81 2.11 -1.93 9.42
N CYS A 82 1.75 -1.92 8.15
CA CYS A 82 2.55 -1.27 7.10
C CYS A 82 1.70 -0.29 6.30
N MET A 83 2.36 0.72 5.75
CA MET A 83 1.76 1.68 4.83
C MET A 83 2.30 1.43 3.43
N VAL A 84 1.42 1.16 2.50
CA VAL A 84 1.77 0.85 1.12
C VAL A 84 1.08 1.84 0.20
N ARG A 85 1.85 2.54 -0.64
CA ARG A 85 1.28 3.36 -1.69
C ARG A 85 0.68 2.46 -2.77
N VAL A 86 -0.57 2.70 -3.11
CA VAL A 86 -1.30 1.96 -4.15
C VAL A 86 -1.05 2.62 -5.51
N PRO A 87 -0.34 1.96 -6.45
CA PRO A 87 0.08 2.56 -7.71
C PRO A 87 -0.98 2.42 -8.82
N PHE A 88 -2.19 1.99 -8.49
CA PHE A 88 -3.23 1.77 -9.49
C PHE A 88 -3.83 3.10 -9.97
N PRO A 89 -4.31 3.21 -11.23
CA PRO A 89 -4.96 4.40 -11.75
C PRO A 89 -6.17 4.82 -10.92
N GLU A 90 -6.57 6.10 -11.03
CA GLU A 90 -7.81 6.58 -10.40
C GLU A 90 -9.02 5.76 -10.85
N GLY A 91 -9.88 5.43 -9.89
CA GLY A 91 -11.06 4.63 -10.17
C GLY A 91 -11.60 3.89 -8.96
N SER A 92 -12.65 3.10 -9.20
CA SER A 92 -13.26 2.25 -8.18
C SER A 92 -12.79 0.82 -8.32
N TYR A 93 -12.37 0.22 -7.21
CA TYR A 93 -11.73 -1.08 -7.18
C TYR A 93 -12.25 -1.97 -6.05
N HIS A 94 -12.00 -3.27 -6.22
CA HIS A 94 -11.97 -4.26 -5.16
C HIS A 94 -10.52 -4.73 -5.01
N LEU A 95 -9.97 -4.70 -3.80
CA LEU A 95 -8.63 -5.21 -3.53
C LEU A 95 -8.71 -6.53 -2.78
N LEU A 96 -7.91 -7.50 -3.21
CA LEU A 96 -7.69 -8.76 -2.51
C LEU A 96 -6.22 -8.86 -2.09
N LEU A 97 -5.99 -9.15 -0.81
CA LEU A 97 -4.66 -9.21 -0.23
C LEU A 97 -4.37 -10.63 0.21
N TRP A 98 -3.17 -11.10 -0.11
CA TRP A 98 -2.65 -12.38 0.35
C TRP A 98 -1.29 -12.17 1.01
N GLY A 99 -1.15 -12.57 2.28
CA GLY A 99 0.12 -12.57 2.99
C GLY A 99 0.63 -13.99 3.23
N GLY A 100 1.95 -14.18 3.15
CA GLY A 100 2.59 -15.48 3.35
C GLY A 100 2.43 -16.45 2.17
N ALA A 101 1.98 -15.96 1.02
CA ALA A 101 1.79 -16.78 -0.19
C ALA A 101 3.10 -16.89 -1.00
N SER A 102 4.17 -17.37 -0.35
CA SER A 102 5.47 -17.48 -1.01
C SER A 102 5.45 -18.39 -2.23
N ASP A 103 6.19 -18.02 -3.28
CA ASP A 103 6.32 -18.77 -4.54
C ASP A 103 6.85 -20.19 -4.39
N ARG A 104 7.34 -20.56 -3.21
CA ARG A 104 7.85 -21.91 -2.93
C ARG A 104 6.75 -22.90 -2.57
N GLN A 105 5.66 -22.42 -2.02
CA GLN A 105 4.58 -23.26 -1.49
C GLN A 105 3.24 -23.02 -2.18
N TYR A 106 3.04 -21.81 -2.70
CA TYR A 106 1.78 -21.36 -3.29
C TYR A 106 1.99 -20.86 -4.70
N ARG A 107 0.96 -20.98 -5.53
CA ARG A 107 0.95 -20.45 -6.88
C ARG A 107 -0.34 -19.72 -7.16
N PHE A 108 -0.23 -18.47 -7.58
CA PHE A 108 -1.35 -17.73 -8.16
C PHE A 108 -1.55 -18.13 -9.63
N PRO A 109 -2.78 -18.13 -10.12
CA PRO A 109 -3.05 -18.35 -11.53
C PRO A 109 -2.50 -17.19 -12.37
N TYR A 110 -2.28 -17.45 -13.63
CA TYR A 110 -2.02 -16.35 -14.58
C TYR A 110 -3.29 -15.52 -14.76
N LEU A 111 -3.19 -14.21 -14.50
CA LEU A 111 -4.29 -13.26 -14.65
C LEU A 111 -4.03 -12.35 -15.84
N LYS A 112 -5.06 -12.15 -16.67
CA LYS A 112 -5.00 -11.28 -17.84
C LYS A 112 -5.83 -10.04 -17.60
N THR A 113 -5.17 -8.87 -17.64
CA THR A 113 -5.78 -7.55 -17.39
C THR A 113 -7.01 -7.32 -18.27
N GLY A 114 -8.10 -6.83 -17.68
CA GLY A 114 -9.38 -6.57 -18.31
C GLY A 114 -10.21 -7.81 -18.69
N GLN A 115 -9.67 -9.02 -18.53
CA GLN A 115 -10.32 -10.26 -18.96
C GLN A 115 -10.63 -11.23 -17.82
N THR A 116 -9.65 -11.47 -16.95
CA THR A 116 -9.80 -12.46 -15.87
C THR A 116 -10.76 -11.94 -14.81
N GLU A 117 -11.75 -12.74 -14.43
CA GLU A 117 -12.68 -12.39 -13.37
C GLU A 117 -12.10 -12.69 -11.99
N ARG A 118 -12.48 -11.90 -10.98
CA ARG A 118 -12.05 -12.02 -9.58
C ARG A 118 -12.25 -13.44 -9.03
N LYS A 119 -13.36 -14.09 -9.37
CA LYS A 119 -13.63 -15.47 -8.93
C LYS A 119 -12.64 -16.51 -9.45
N SER A 120 -11.84 -16.16 -10.48
CA SER A 120 -10.80 -17.04 -11.03
C SER A 120 -9.47 -16.92 -10.32
N LEU A 121 -9.33 -15.99 -9.35
CA LEU A 121 -8.16 -15.89 -8.49
C LEU A 121 -8.20 -16.99 -7.43
N LEU A 122 -7.68 -18.17 -7.80
CA LEU A 122 -7.60 -19.34 -6.95
C LEU A 122 -6.15 -19.64 -6.61
N LEU A 123 -5.82 -19.55 -5.33
CA LEU A 123 -4.50 -19.92 -4.85
C LEU A 123 -4.34 -21.44 -4.81
N SER A 124 -3.28 -21.96 -5.40
CA SER A 124 -2.98 -23.38 -5.46
C SER A 124 -1.72 -23.72 -4.68
N LEU A 125 -1.71 -24.87 -4.02
CA LEU A 125 -0.51 -25.42 -3.39
C LEU A 125 0.43 -26.02 -4.44
N ILE A 126 1.73 -25.82 -4.25
CA ILE A 126 2.77 -26.45 -5.06
C ILE A 126 3.13 -27.77 -4.42
N CYS A 127 2.85 -28.85 -5.13
CA CYS A 127 3.18 -30.20 -4.71
C CYS A 127 4.23 -30.82 -5.64
N ASN A 128 4.99 -31.80 -5.15
CA ASN A 128 5.88 -32.62 -5.98
C ASN A 128 5.07 -33.56 -6.91
N SER A 129 5.77 -34.37 -7.71
CA SER A 129 5.17 -35.34 -8.63
C SER A 129 4.32 -36.39 -7.93
N GLU A 130 4.56 -36.65 -6.65
CA GLU A 130 3.82 -37.62 -5.81
C GLU A 130 2.63 -36.98 -5.08
N LYS A 131 2.29 -35.72 -5.42
CA LYS A 131 1.27 -34.90 -4.74
C LYS A 131 1.55 -34.67 -3.25
N GLN A 132 2.81 -34.73 -2.87
CA GLN A 132 3.27 -34.42 -1.52
C GLN A 132 3.84 -33.03 -1.46
N MET A 133 3.72 -32.40 -0.31
CA MET A 133 4.30 -31.10 -0.03
C MET A 133 5.64 -31.25 0.69
N ASN A 134 6.57 -30.40 0.33
CA ASN A 134 7.87 -30.35 1.00
C ASN A 134 7.80 -29.41 2.21
N GLY A 135 7.80 -29.98 3.40
CA GLY A 135 7.94 -29.25 4.65
C GLY A 135 6.63 -28.71 5.25
N LYS A 136 6.77 -27.90 6.30
CA LYS A 136 5.65 -27.24 6.99
C LYS A 136 5.13 -26.07 6.16
N LEU A 137 3.82 -25.96 6.03
CA LEU A 137 3.20 -24.80 5.41
C LEU A 137 3.43 -23.53 6.24
N ASN A 138 3.75 -22.46 5.55
CA ASN A 138 3.72 -21.12 6.12
C ASN A 138 2.27 -20.69 6.35
N GLY A 139 2.07 -19.83 7.34
CA GLY A 139 0.77 -19.19 7.56
C GLY A 139 0.32 -18.42 6.33
N LEU A 140 -0.92 -18.60 5.93
CA LEU A 140 -1.54 -17.87 4.83
C LEU A 140 -2.58 -16.92 5.40
N PHE A 141 -2.50 -15.64 5.00
CA PHE A 141 -3.38 -14.57 5.45
C PHE A 141 -4.14 -14.01 4.26
N TYR A 142 -5.36 -13.62 4.49
CA TYR A 142 -6.24 -13.06 3.47
C TYR A 142 -6.95 -11.82 4.00
N GLY A 143 -7.05 -10.80 3.15
CA GLY A 143 -7.84 -9.61 3.40
C GLY A 143 -8.52 -9.14 2.12
N SER A 144 -9.60 -8.38 2.26
CA SER A 144 -10.27 -7.77 1.12
C SER A 144 -10.83 -6.40 1.48
N LEU A 145 -10.74 -5.48 0.52
CA LEU A 145 -11.42 -4.19 0.54
C LEU A 145 -12.34 -4.09 -0.67
N GLU A 146 -13.59 -3.76 -0.41
CA GLU A 146 -14.64 -3.72 -1.42
C GLU A 146 -15.05 -2.29 -1.72
N ASN A 147 -15.27 -1.98 -3.01
CA ASN A 147 -15.81 -0.70 -3.46
C ASN A 147 -14.99 0.52 -2.98
N ILE A 148 -13.68 0.41 -2.98
CA ILE A 148 -12.80 1.53 -2.65
C ILE A 148 -12.64 2.46 -3.86
N THR A 149 -12.35 3.73 -3.59
CA THR A 149 -11.98 4.70 -4.61
C THR A 149 -10.50 5.04 -4.46
N ILE A 150 -9.75 4.91 -5.55
CA ILE A 150 -8.35 5.35 -5.64
C ILE A 150 -8.35 6.73 -6.30
N SER A 151 -7.67 7.69 -5.68
CA SER A 151 -7.52 9.07 -6.16
C SER A 151 -6.08 9.54 -6.05
N ASN A 152 -5.76 10.64 -6.74
CA ASN A 152 -4.47 11.31 -6.60
C ASN A 152 -4.37 12.15 -5.33
N ASP A 153 -5.49 12.42 -4.66
CA ASP A 153 -5.49 13.09 -3.36
C ASP A 153 -4.94 12.15 -2.29
N TYR A 154 -4.29 12.74 -1.28
CA TYR A 154 -3.82 11.95 -0.15
C TYR A 154 -5.01 11.35 0.61
N GLN A 155 -5.03 10.04 0.67
CA GLN A 155 -6.01 9.27 1.46
C GLN A 155 -5.38 7.99 2.00
N VAL A 156 -5.86 7.53 3.14
CA VAL A 156 -5.47 6.25 3.75
C VAL A 156 -6.71 5.36 3.81
N LEU A 157 -6.57 4.16 3.27
CA LEU A 157 -7.55 3.06 3.38
C LEU A 157 -7.08 2.10 4.46
N ASP A 158 -7.98 1.67 5.34
CA ASP A 158 -7.69 0.78 6.48
C ASP A 158 -8.61 -0.46 6.46
#